data_23e53d7addce3bac7c39d721ee713d9c
#
_entry.id   23e53d7addce3bac7c39d721ee713d9c
#
_cell.length_a   1.000
_cell.length_b   1.000
_cell.length_c   1.000
_cell.angle_alpha   90.00
_cell.angle_beta   90.00
_cell.angle_gamma   90.00
#
_symmetry.space_group_name_H-M   'P 1'
#
loop_
_entity.id
_entity.type
_entity.pdbx_description
1 polymer ?
#
loop_
_entity_poly.entity_id
_entity_poly.type
_entity_poly.pdbx_seq_one_letter_code
_entity_poly.pdbx_strand_id
1 'polypeptide(L)' 'MNEFPSKETVERLRRTYPRGARVELISMNDPYAKLKPGDCGTVSMVDDIGTVFVNWDCGSGLGVAYGEDHIRKIDG' A
#
# COMPACT_ATOMS: atom_id res chain seq x y z
N MET A 1 6.68 22.92 -1.52
CA MET A 1 5.59 22.05 -1.99
C MET A 1 5.48 20.83 -1.10
N ASN A 2 4.28 20.47 -0.74
CA ASN A 2 4.06 19.35 0.15
C ASN A 2 3.97 18.05 -0.67
N GLU A 3 4.90 17.14 -0.45
CA GLU A 3 4.94 15.88 -1.17
C GLU A 3 4.15 14.78 -0.47
N PHE A 4 3.65 15.08 0.72
CA PHE A 4 2.88 14.10 1.49
C PHE A 4 1.39 14.33 1.31
N PRO A 5 0.58 13.28 1.40
CA PRO A 5 -0.86 13.45 1.34
C PRO A 5 -1.37 14.24 2.54
N SER A 6 -2.51 14.89 2.38
CA SER A 6 -3.14 15.60 3.48
C SER A 6 -3.61 14.64 4.57
N LYS A 7 -3.86 15.17 5.75
CA LYS A 7 -4.40 14.39 6.85
C LYS A 7 -5.70 13.68 6.45
N GLU A 8 -6.54 14.39 5.70
CA GLU A 8 -7.81 13.81 5.22
C GLU A 8 -7.57 12.64 4.28
N THR A 9 -6.58 12.74 3.42
CA THR A 9 -6.21 11.66 2.52
C THR A 9 -5.70 10.45 3.30
N VAL A 10 -4.86 10.68 4.32
CA VAL A 10 -4.35 9.60 5.16
C VAL A 10 -5.50 8.89 5.87
N GLU A 11 -6.46 9.66 6.41
CA GLU A 11 -7.62 9.07 7.07
C GLU A 11 -8.45 8.25 6.11
N ARG A 12 -8.60 8.71 4.86
CA ARG A 12 -9.30 7.96 3.82
C ARG A 12 -8.58 6.66 3.51
N LEU A 13 -7.25 6.71 3.43
CA LEU A 13 -6.45 5.51 3.18
C LEU A 13 -6.63 4.49 4.30
N ARG A 14 -6.67 4.96 5.55
CA ARG A 14 -6.89 4.07 6.69
C ARG A 14 -8.26 3.41 6.65
N ARG A 15 -9.27 4.11 6.15
CA ARG A 15 -10.61 3.54 6.00
C ARG A 15 -10.69 2.57 4.82
N THR A 16 -10.01 2.90 3.72
CA THR A 16 -10.01 2.07 2.52
C THR A 16 -9.18 0.80 2.74
N TYR A 17 -8.06 0.94 3.45
CA TYR A 17 -7.12 -0.16 3.68
C TYR A 17 -6.97 -0.42 5.18
N PRO A 18 -8.02 -0.92 5.84
CA PRO A 18 -7.89 -1.25 7.26
C PRO A 18 -6.97 -2.44 7.44
N ARG A 19 -6.42 -2.56 8.64
CA ARG A 19 -5.58 -3.70 9.01
C ARG A 19 -6.33 -5.00 8.70
N GLY A 20 -5.65 -5.90 8.01
CA GLY A 20 -6.25 -7.17 7.61
C GLY A 20 -6.86 -7.16 6.22
N ALA A 21 -7.00 -5.99 5.58
CA ALA A 21 -7.52 -5.91 4.22
C ALA A 21 -6.58 -6.60 3.24
N ARG A 22 -7.14 -7.28 2.26
CA ARG A 22 -6.35 -7.91 1.20
C ARG A 22 -6.21 -6.96 0.03
N VAL A 23 -5.01 -6.89 -0.52
CA VAL A 23 -4.70 -6.00 -1.65
C VAL A 23 -3.88 -6.74 -2.70
N GLU A 24 -3.96 -6.22 -3.91
CA GLU A 24 -3.17 -6.70 -5.04
C GLU A 24 -2.32 -5.55 -5.56
N LEU A 25 -1.06 -5.81 -5.85
CA LEU A 25 -0.18 -4.81 -6.43
C LEU A 25 -0.53 -4.59 -7.91
N ILE A 26 -0.76 -3.33 -8.27
CA ILE A 26 -1.01 -2.93 -9.66
C ILE A 26 0.29 -2.49 -10.31
N SER A 27 1.02 -1.60 -9.65
CA SER A 27 2.33 -1.15 -10.13
C SER A 27 3.13 -0.61 -8.96
N MET A 28 4.46 -0.69 -9.09
CA MET A 28 5.37 -0.17 -8.08
C MET A 28 6.53 0.52 -8.77
N ASN A 29 6.84 1.74 -8.34
CA ASN A 29 7.88 2.56 -8.93
C ASN A 29 9.23 2.33 -8.23
N ASP A 30 9.62 1.07 -8.12
CA ASP A 30 10.90 0.69 -7.53
C ASP A 30 11.47 -0.47 -8.33
N PRO A 31 12.50 -0.21 -9.15
CA PRO A 31 13.06 -1.26 -10.03
C PRO A 31 13.78 -2.36 -9.26
N TYR A 32 14.08 -2.11 -7.98
CA TYR A 32 14.76 -3.10 -7.15
C TYR A 32 13.81 -3.90 -6.26
N ALA A 33 12.54 -3.55 -6.28
CA ALA A 33 11.55 -4.28 -5.51
C ALA A 33 11.38 -5.70 -6.06
N LYS A 34 11.26 -6.65 -5.17
CA LYS A 34 11.02 -8.06 -5.56
C LYS A 34 9.56 -8.32 -5.89
N LEU A 35 8.72 -7.33 -5.67
CA LEU A 35 7.30 -7.40 -5.97
C LEU A 35 7.05 -7.12 -7.44
N LYS A 36 5.99 -7.69 -7.95
CA LYS A 36 5.56 -7.47 -9.33
C LYS A 36 4.04 -7.36 -9.39
N PRO A 37 3.49 -6.74 -10.43
CA PRO A 37 2.04 -6.65 -10.58
C PRO A 37 1.37 -8.03 -10.45
N GLY A 38 0.29 -8.09 -9.69
CA GLY A 38 -0.41 -9.32 -9.40
C GLY A 38 -0.08 -9.93 -8.06
N ASP A 39 1.01 -9.50 -7.41
CA ASP A 39 1.33 -9.97 -6.07
C ASP A 39 0.28 -9.45 -5.09
N CYS A 40 -0.11 -10.31 -4.14
CA CYS A 40 -1.13 -9.99 -3.15
C CYS A 40 -0.53 -9.98 -1.76
N GLY A 41 -1.21 -9.27 -0.87
CA GLY A 41 -0.78 -9.21 0.52
C GLY A 41 -1.88 -8.73 1.44
N THR A 42 -1.55 -8.60 2.71
CA THR A 42 -2.47 -8.18 3.77
C THR A 42 -1.97 -6.88 4.39
N VAL A 43 -2.84 -5.89 4.47
CA VAL A 43 -2.49 -4.60 5.05
C VAL A 43 -2.20 -4.77 6.53
N SER A 44 -1.09 -4.20 6.97
CA SER A 44 -0.70 -4.16 8.36
C SER A 44 -1.06 -2.82 9.00
N MET A 45 -0.73 -1.71 8.34
CA MET A 45 -1.09 -0.38 8.83
C MET A 45 -0.90 0.66 7.73
N VAL A 46 -1.45 1.86 7.96
CA VAL A 46 -1.16 3.05 7.16
C VAL A 46 -0.53 4.07 8.11
N ASP A 47 0.63 4.59 7.76
CA ASP A 47 1.31 5.56 8.62
C ASP A 47 0.84 6.99 8.35
N ASP A 48 1.44 7.95 9.06
CA ASP A 48 1.00 9.35 9.02
C ASP A 48 1.34 10.05 7.71
N ILE A 49 2.21 9.49 6.90
CA ILE A 49 2.56 10.05 5.60
C ILE A 49 1.91 9.31 4.44
N GLY A 50 0.96 8.43 4.76
CA GLY A 50 0.18 7.74 3.72
C GLY A 50 0.83 6.51 3.14
N THR A 51 1.87 5.97 3.77
CA THR A 51 2.43 4.70 3.33
C THR A 51 1.57 3.56 3.85
N VAL A 52 1.13 2.70 2.94
CA VAL A 52 0.36 1.52 3.29
C VAL A 52 1.33 0.36 3.44
N PHE A 53 1.52 -0.10 4.67
CA PHE A 53 2.40 -1.24 4.93
C PHE A 53 1.64 -2.53 4.71
N VAL A 54 2.22 -3.40 3.89
CA VAL A 54 1.59 -4.64 3.47
C VAL A 54 2.54 -5.80 3.76
N ASN A 55 2.01 -6.85 4.35
CA ASN A 55 2.71 -8.12 4.45
C ASN A 55 2.36 -8.91 3.19
N TRP A 56 3.28 -8.90 2.23
CA TRP A 56 3.05 -9.55 0.95
C TRP A 56 3.17 -11.07 1.08
N ASP A 57 2.34 -11.78 0.35
CA ASP A 57 2.30 -13.24 0.44
C ASP A 57 3.63 -13.88 0.05
N CYS A 58 4.43 -13.20 -0.76
CA CYS A 58 5.76 -13.68 -1.13
C CYS A 58 6.80 -13.52 -0.02
N GLY A 59 6.44 -12.93 1.11
CA GLY A 59 7.33 -12.75 2.26
C GLY A 59 7.93 -11.37 2.39
N SER A 60 7.68 -10.48 1.44
CA SER A 60 8.16 -9.10 1.50
C SER A 60 7.29 -8.26 2.45
N GLY A 61 7.88 -7.28 3.11
CA GLY A 61 7.18 -6.32 3.96
C GLY A 61 7.22 -4.90 3.42
N LEU A 62 7.35 -4.73 2.10
CA LEU A 62 7.48 -3.41 1.50
C LEU A 62 6.21 -2.58 1.65
N GLY A 63 6.39 -1.30 2.02
CA GLY A 63 5.31 -0.33 2.05
C GLY A 63 5.00 0.21 0.67
N VAL A 64 3.75 0.63 0.48
CA VAL A 64 3.26 1.20 -0.77
C VAL A 64 3.16 2.71 -0.58
N ALA A 65 3.92 3.46 -1.36
CA ALA A 65 3.97 4.92 -1.26
C ALA A 65 2.81 5.55 -2.02
N TYR A 66 2.08 6.44 -1.34
CA TYR A 66 0.97 7.15 -1.94
C TYR A 66 1.44 7.97 -3.15
N GLY A 67 0.73 7.82 -4.26
CA GLY A 67 1.03 8.58 -5.48
C GLY A 67 2.12 8.00 -6.36
N GLU A 68 2.91 7.07 -5.86
CA GLU A 68 4.00 6.47 -6.63
C GLU A 68 3.72 5.00 -6.95
N ASP A 69 3.21 4.28 -5.97
CA ASP A 69 2.89 2.86 -6.12
C ASP A 69 1.37 2.70 -6.09
N HIS A 70 0.86 1.70 -6.78
CA HIS A 70 -0.58 1.52 -6.90
C HIS A 70 -0.98 0.12 -6.49
N ILE A 71 -1.98 0.05 -5.60
CA ILE A 71 -2.58 -1.20 -5.18
C ILE A 71 -4.09 -1.08 -5.32
N ARG A 72 -4.77 -2.22 -5.30
CA ARG A 72 -6.23 -2.23 -5.22
C ARG A 72 -6.65 -3.20 -4.13
N LYS A 73 -7.76 -2.87 -3.49
CA LYS A 73 -8.35 -3.73 -2.49
C LYS A 73 -9.06 -4.88 -3.19
N ILE A 74 -8.83 -6.09 -2.70
CA ILE A 74 -9.53 -7.26 -3.21
C ILE A 74 -10.29 -7.90 -2.05
N ASP A 75 -11.48 -8.40 -2.34
CA ASP A 75 -12.26 -9.10 -1.34
C ASP A 75 -11.84 -10.56 -1.38
N GLY A 76 -11.19 -10.93 -0.32
CA GLY A 76 -10.63 -12.23 -0.24
C GLY A 76 -11.54 -13.29 0.21
#